data_03a3e3d9c037bde3ef950db2f22ea63e
#
_entry.id   03a3e3d9c037bde3ef950db2f22ea63e
#
_cell.length_a   1.000
_cell.length_b   1.000
_cell.length_c   1.000
_cell.angle_alpha   90.00
_cell.angle_beta   90.00
_cell.angle_gamma   90.00
#
_symmetry.space_group_name_H-M   'P 1'
#
loop_
_entity.id
_entity.type
_entity.pdbx_description
1 polymer ?
#
loop_
_entity_poly.entity_id
_entity_poly.type
_entity_poly.pdbx_seq_one_letter_code
_entity_poly.pdbx_strand_id
1 'polypeptide(L)'
;MGQMAIDESRCDDPRKLRDLLGKAASLASDYSLRSVVVGIAGREGDLLLPEVIDFFESMLRVDDSIFRMTRERAVLVLADVDRARAEEIVERLMNGFRERFSPAVDPEVDFGFFEVTPDEGDVSVKHVLLALFAPEDTY
;
A
#
# COMPACT_ATOMS: atom_id res chain seq x y z
N MET A 1 -28.08 -14.85 -5.62
CA MET A 1 -27.64 -14.91 -5.29
C MET A 1 -26.73 -14.25 -4.67
N GLY A 2 -26.34 -14.11 -3.90
CA GLY A 2 -25.41 -13.55 -3.05
C GLY A 2 -24.16 -13.11 -3.65
N GLN A 3 -24.10 -13.02 -4.85
CA GLN A 3 -22.89 -12.68 -5.41
C GLN A 3 -22.46 -11.34 -5.03
N MET A 4 -23.29 -10.58 -4.53
CA MET A 4 -22.91 -9.28 -4.18
C MET A 4 -21.83 -9.23 -3.21
N ALA A 5 -21.70 -10.19 -2.39
CA ALA A 5 -20.71 -10.18 -1.37
C ALA A 5 -19.31 -10.26 -1.92
N ILE A 6 -19.18 -10.48 -3.19
CA ILE A 6 -17.89 -10.63 -3.76
C ILE A 6 -17.03 -9.40 -3.56
N ASP A 7 -17.60 -8.22 -3.70
CA ASP A 7 -16.78 -7.03 -3.55
C ASP A 7 -16.26 -6.88 -2.15
N GLU A 8 -17.04 -7.28 -1.17
CA GLU A 8 -16.60 -7.16 0.19
C GLU A 8 -15.45 -8.09 0.49
N SER A 9 -15.42 -9.23 -0.18
CA SER A 9 -14.35 -10.16 0.10
C SER A 9 -13.01 -9.67 -0.39
N ARG A 10 -13.00 -8.60 -1.19
CA ARG A 10 -11.74 -8.05 -1.64
C ARG A 10 -11.15 -7.06 -0.66
N CYS A 11 -11.88 -6.70 0.38
CA CYS A 11 -11.38 -5.79 1.40
C CYS A 11 -10.88 -6.60 2.58
N ASP A 12 -9.72 -6.24 3.09
CA ASP A 12 -9.14 -6.96 4.20
C ASP A 12 -9.71 -6.46 5.52
N ASP A 13 -9.60 -7.28 6.55
CA ASP A 13 -10.06 -6.92 7.88
C ASP A 13 -9.20 -5.76 8.40
N PRO A 14 -9.81 -4.68 8.89
CA PRO A 14 -9.02 -3.54 9.38
C PRO A 14 -8.01 -3.90 10.47
N ARG A 15 -8.26 -4.97 11.23
CA ARG A 15 -7.31 -5.37 12.24
C ARG A 15 -6.00 -5.83 11.63
N LYS A 16 -6.03 -6.31 10.40
CA LYS A 16 -4.82 -6.73 9.72
C LYS A 16 -3.87 -5.56 9.52
N LEU A 17 -4.42 -4.37 9.20
CA LEU A 17 -3.58 -3.20 9.00
C LEU A 17 -2.90 -2.81 10.31
N ARG A 18 -3.65 -2.85 11.42
CA ARG A 18 -3.07 -2.54 12.71
C ARG A 18 -1.93 -3.49 13.03
N ASP A 19 -2.12 -4.78 12.74
CA ASP A 19 -1.09 -5.76 13.00
C ASP A 19 0.14 -5.53 12.13
N LEU A 20 -0.06 -5.18 10.88
CA LEU A 20 1.07 -4.91 9.98
C LEU A 20 1.87 -3.71 10.44
N LEU A 21 1.18 -2.64 10.85
CA LEU A 21 1.87 -1.45 11.32
C LEU A 21 2.57 -1.72 12.65
N GLY A 22 1.94 -2.51 13.52
CA GLY A 22 2.56 -2.90 14.77
C GLY A 22 3.83 -3.69 14.56
N LYS A 23 3.81 -4.59 13.57
CA LYS A 23 4.99 -5.37 13.26
C LYS A 23 6.10 -4.47 12.72
N ALA A 24 5.76 -3.52 11.86
CA ALA A 24 6.76 -2.59 11.34
C ALA A 24 7.38 -1.76 12.47
N ALA A 25 6.55 -1.31 13.39
CA ALA A 25 7.04 -0.53 14.52
C ALA A 25 7.96 -1.36 15.41
N SER A 26 7.61 -2.63 15.63
CA SER A 26 8.45 -3.52 16.44
C SER A 26 9.78 -3.80 15.76
N LEU A 27 9.77 -3.99 14.45
CA LEU A 27 11.03 -4.22 13.73
C LEU A 27 11.92 -2.99 13.83
N ALA A 28 11.33 -1.81 13.78
CA ALA A 28 12.12 -0.59 13.88
C ALA A 28 12.71 -0.43 15.28
N SER A 29 11.90 -0.64 16.32
CA SER A 29 12.38 -0.39 17.67
C SER A 29 13.29 -1.50 18.16
N ASP A 30 13.02 -2.76 17.82
CA ASP A 30 13.77 -3.88 18.36
C ASP A 30 15.01 -4.21 17.55
N TYR A 31 14.98 -3.99 16.25
CA TYR A 31 16.07 -4.39 15.37
C TYR A 31 16.60 -3.25 14.52
N SER A 32 16.11 -2.05 14.71
CA SER A 32 16.51 -0.87 13.92
C SER A 32 16.30 -1.07 12.43
N LEU A 33 15.29 -1.84 12.07
CA LEU A 33 14.98 -2.07 10.66
C LEU A 33 13.87 -1.14 10.24
N ARG A 34 14.15 -0.30 9.26
CA ARG A 34 13.14 0.61 8.76
C ARG A 34 12.18 -0.11 7.86
N SER A 35 10.96 0.42 7.78
CA SER A 35 9.98 -0.06 6.82
C SER A 35 9.31 1.16 6.23
N VAL A 36 8.72 1.01 5.06
CA VAL A 36 7.98 2.10 4.43
C VAL A 36 6.58 1.62 4.15
N VAL A 37 5.61 2.41 4.58
CA VAL A 37 4.21 2.15 4.31
C VAL A 37 3.82 3.00 3.11
N VAL A 38 3.28 2.37 2.08
CA VAL A 38 2.94 3.06 0.83
C VAL A 38 1.43 3.04 0.68
N GLY A 39 0.85 4.22 0.50
CA GLY A 39 -0.57 4.32 0.18
C GLY A 39 -0.74 4.29 -1.31
N ILE A 40 -1.68 3.48 -1.78
CA ILE A 40 -1.98 3.36 -3.19
C ILE A 40 -3.41 3.80 -3.38
N ALA A 41 -3.63 4.83 -4.20
CA ALA A 41 -4.97 5.35 -4.41
C ALA A 41 -5.22 5.54 -5.89
N GLY A 42 -6.33 4.99 -6.36
CA GLY A 42 -6.74 5.18 -7.74
C GLY A 42 -7.91 6.11 -7.79
N ARG A 43 -8.39 6.38 -9.00
CA ARG A 43 -9.55 7.22 -9.17
C ARG A 43 -10.80 6.43 -8.90
N GLU A 44 -11.82 7.13 -8.44
CA GLU A 44 -13.08 6.48 -8.16
C GLU A 44 -13.58 5.81 -9.42
N GLY A 45 -13.96 4.56 -9.32
CA GLY A 45 -14.47 3.81 -10.47
C GLY A 45 -13.39 3.24 -11.38
N ASP A 46 -12.13 3.39 -11.02
CA ASP A 46 -11.04 2.87 -11.86
C ASP A 46 -11.07 1.35 -11.83
N LEU A 47 -11.33 0.75 -12.98
CA LEU A 47 -11.44 -0.69 -13.07
C LEU A 47 -10.07 -1.37 -13.14
N LEU A 48 -9.02 -0.62 -13.42
CA LEU A 48 -7.68 -1.21 -13.50
C LEU A 48 -7.00 -1.32 -12.15
N LEU A 49 -7.42 -0.53 -11.17
CA LEU A 49 -6.69 -0.53 -9.91
C LEU A 49 -6.68 -1.89 -9.23
N PRO A 50 -7.78 -2.64 -9.19
CA PRO A 50 -7.70 -3.96 -8.58
C PRO A 50 -6.67 -4.86 -9.25
N GLU A 51 -6.49 -4.72 -10.56
CA GLU A 51 -5.49 -5.52 -11.26
C GLU A 51 -4.09 -5.05 -10.95
N VAL A 52 -3.91 -3.74 -10.77
CA VAL A 52 -2.62 -3.21 -10.35
C VAL A 52 -2.26 -3.79 -8.98
N ILE A 53 -3.22 -3.80 -8.06
CA ILE A 53 -2.99 -4.30 -6.72
C ILE A 53 -2.66 -5.80 -6.76
N ASP A 54 -3.40 -6.56 -7.57
CA ASP A 54 -3.11 -7.98 -7.71
C ASP A 54 -1.72 -8.21 -8.26
N PHE A 55 -1.31 -7.42 -9.24
CA PHE A 55 0.02 -7.55 -9.80
C PHE A 55 1.09 -7.22 -8.75
N PHE A 56 0.89 -6.13 -7.99
CA PHE A 56 1.83 -5.78 -6.94
C PHE A 56 1.97 -6.94 -5.95
N GLU A 57 0.82 -7.49 -5.53
CA GLU A 57 0.87 -8.57 -4.55
C GLU A 57 1.66 -9.77 -5.07
N SER A 58 1.53 -10.06 -6.35
CA SER A 58 2.22 -11.22 -6.91
C SER A 58 3.72 -11.03 -6.98
N MET A 59 4.20 -9.79 -6.88
CA MET A 59 5.62 -9.51 -6.99
C MET A 59 6.27 -9.17 -5.66
N LEU A 60 5.53 -9.24 -4.56
CA LEU A 60 6.08 -8.87 -3.26
C LEU A 60 7.00 -9.95 -2.72
N ARG A 61 7.99 -9.50 -1.92
CA ARG A 61 8.84 -10.43 -1.19
C ARG A 61 8.05 -11.00 -0.02
N VAL A 62 8.57 -12.07 0.57
CA VAL A 62 7.88 -12.75 1.65
C VAL A 62 7.67 -11.83 2.85
N ASP A 63 8.56 -10.86 3.06
CA ASP A 63 8.45 -9.96 4.20
C ASP A 63 7.59 -8.74 3.92
N ASP A 64 7.15 -8.56 2.69
CA ASP A 64 6.31 -7.44 2.33
C ASP A 64 4.85 -7.85 2.40
N SER A 65 3.97 -6.88 2.60
CA SER A 65 2.55 -7.17 2.73
C SER A 65 1.72 -6.11 2.05
N ILE A 66 0.52 -6.47 1.65
CA ILE A 66 -0.40 -5.52 1.08
C ILE A 66 -1.74 -5.66 1.78
N PHE A 67 -2.40 -4.55 2.03
CA PHE A 67 -3.67 -4.49 2.71
C PHE A 67 -4.67 -3.77 1.80
N ARG A 68 -5.75 -4.43 1.45
CA ARG A 68 -6.77 -3.84 0.58
C ARG A 68 -7.81 -3.14 1.43
N MET A 69 -7.92 -1.81 1.26
CA MET A 69 -8.87 -1.03 2.02
C MET A 69 -10.21 -0.96 1.31
N THR A 70 -10.18 -0.51 0.07
CA THR A 70 -11.37 -0.39 -0.76
C THR A 70 -10.97 -0.80 -2.16
N ARG A 71 -11.88 -0.65 -3.10
CA ARG A 71 -11.55 -0.96 -4.49
C ARG A 71 -10.57 0.03 -5.07
N GLU A 72 -10.51 1.24 -4.51
CA GLU A 72 -9.64 2.27 -5.02
C GLU A 72 -8.44 2.56 -4.13
N ARG A 73 -8.29 1.88 -3.00
CA ARG A 73 -7.20 2.16 -2.09
C ARG A 73 -6.62 0.91 -1.47
N ALA A 74 -5.31 0.90 -1.34
CA ALA A 74 -4.60 -0.19 -0.68
C ALA A 74 -3.39 0.38 0.04
N VAL A 75 -2.86 -0.39 0.99
CA VAL A 75 -1.67 -0.02 1.74
C VAL A 75 -0.66 -1.13 1.57
N LEU A 76 0.54 -0.76 1.18
CA LEU A 76 1.62 -1.70 0.95
C LEU A 76 2.67 -1.45 2.04
N VAL A 77 3.16 -2.50 2.68
CA VAL A 77 4.19 -2.38 3.70
C VAL A 77 5.44 -3.06 3.18
N LEU A 78 6.48 -2.26 2.94
CA LEU A 78 7.75 -2.76 2.44
C LEU A 78 8.73 -2.80 3.61
N ALA A 79 9.24 -3.99 3.91
CA ALA A 79 10.11 -4.19 5.06
C ALA A 79 11.56 -3.96 4.69
N ASP A 80 12.30 -3.40 5.65
CA ASP A 80 13.76 -3.25 5.52
C ASP A 80 14.17 -2.43 4.29
N VAL A 81 13.49 -1.29 4.10
CA VAL A 81 13.84 -0.36 3.03
C VAL A 81 13.66 1.05 3.56
N ASP A 82 14.34 2.02 2.93
CA ASP A 82 14.08 3.42 3.21
C ASP A 82 13.16 3.98 2.13
N ARG A 83 12.85 5.26 2.25
CA ARG A 83 11.88 5.87 1.33
C ARG A 83 12.39 5.86 -0.11
N ALA A 84 13.66 6.16 -0.33
CA ALA A 84 14.19 6.20 -1.68
C ALA A 84 14.06 4.83 -2.35
N ARG A 85 14.37 3.78 -1.60
CA ARG A 85 14.25 2.44 -2.13
C ARG A 85 12.81 2.06 -2.39
N ALA A 86 11.92 2.49 -1.50
CA ALA A 86 10.48 2.21 -1.68
C ALA A 86 9.97 2.87 -2.96
N GLU A 87 10.40 4.09 -3.23
CA GLU A 87 9.99 4.77 -4.44
C GLU A 87 10.48 4.04 -5.68
N GLU A 88 11.70 3.53 -5.63
CA GLU A 88 12.22 2.74 -6.75
C GLU A 88 11.42 1.47 -6.95
N ILE A 89 11.07 0.81 -5.86
CA ILE A 89 10.32 -0.44 -5.95
C ILE A 89 8.95 -0.19 -6.58
N VAL A 90 8.27 0.86 -6.14
CA VAL A 90 6.94 1.18 -6.65
C VAL A 90 7.02 1.52 -8.14
N GLU A 91 8.03 2.29 -8.52
CA GLU A 91 8.18 2.64 -9.92
C GLU A 91 8.43 1.41 -10.77
N ARG A 92 9.25 0.50 -10.28
CA ARG A 92 9.53 -0.72 -11.00
C ARG A 92 8.28 -1.58 -11.12
N LEU A 93 7.47 -1.65 -10.07
CA LEU A 93 6.24 -2.42 -10.11
C LEU A 93 5.25 -1.83 -11.12
N MET A 94 5.13 -0.51 -11.15
CA MET A 94 4.23 0.12 -12.12
C MET A 94 4.70 -0.10 -13.55
N ASN A 95 6.00 0.00 -13.78
CA ASN A 95 6.53 -0.26 -15.12
C ASN A 95 6.31 -1.71 -15.51
N GLY A 96 6.47 -2.63 -14.58
CA GLY A 96 6.22 -4.04 -14.84
C GLY A 96 4.76 -4.29 -15.19
N PHE A 97 3.85 -3.60 -14.51
CA PHE A 97 2.43 -3.75 -14.81
C PHE A 97 2.15 -3.27 -16.24
N ARG A 98 2.68 -2.11 -16.60
CA ARG A 98 2.45 -1.56 -17.93
C ARG A 98 2.99 -2.46 -19.02
N GLU A 99 4.16 -3.05 -18.79
CA GLU A 99 4.74 -3.96 -19.77
C GLU A 99 3.94 -5.23 -19.91
N ARG A 100 3.47 -5.76 -18.79
CA ARG A 100 2.79 -7.04 -18.84
C ARG A 100 1.38 -6.93 -19.38
N PHE A 101 0.67 -5.87 -19.05
CA PHE A 101 -0.74 -5.77 -19.42
C PHE A 101 -1.02 -4.78 -20.54
N SER A 102 -0.06 -3.94 -20.86
CA SER A 102 -0.19 -2.98 -21.97
C SER A 102 -1.56 -2.33 -22.02
N PRO A 103 -1.99 -1.68 -20.94
CA PRO A 103 -3.33 -1.13 -20.89
C PRO A 103 -3.53 -0.05 -21.94
N ALA A 104 -4.72 0.01 -22.51
CA ALA A 104 -5.04 1.02 -23.48
C ALA A 104 -4.93 2.41 -22.88
N VAL A 105 -5.30 2.55 -21.61
CA VAL A 105 -5.19 3.81 -20.90
C VAL A 105 -4.30 3.58 -19.69
N ASP A 106 -3.31 4.43 -19.52
CA ASP A 106 -2.40 4.29 -18.40
C ASP A 106 -3.15 4.52 -17.09
N PRO A 107 -3.07 3.60 -16.14
CA PRO A 107 -3.77 3.81 -14.88
C PRO A 107 -3.21 5.00 -14.13
N GLU A 108 -4.10 5.80 -13.58
CA GLU A 108 -3.70 6.96 -12.79
C GLU A 108 -3.72 6.56 -11.34
N VAL A 109 -2.56 6.35 -10.78
CA VAL A 109 -2.43 5.87 -9.41
C VAL A 109 -1.57 6.85 -8.64
N ASP A 110 -2.05 7.27 -7.48
CA ASP A 110 -1.28 8.16 -6.61
C ASP A 110 -0.66 7.35 -5.50
N PHE A 111 0.55 7.69 -5.13
CA PHE A 111 1.26 6.98 -4.07
C PHE A 111 1.67 7.96 -2.99
N GLY A 112 1.44 7.57 -1.73
CA GLY A 112 1.94 8.31 -0.58
C GLY A 112 2.89 7.41 0.18
N PHE A 113 3.85 8.00 0.88
CA PHE A 113 4.87 7.23 1.58
C PHE A 113 4.99 7.67 3.03
N PHE A 114 5.13 6.72 3.94
CA PHE A 114 5.33 6.99 5.35
C PHE A 114 6.43 6.05 5.85
N GLU A 115 7.54 6.64 6.31
CA GLU A 115 8.67 5.83 6.74
C GLU A 115 8.57 5.53 8.23
N VAL A 116 8.64 4.26 8.61
CA VAL A 116 8.61 3.84 10.00
C VAL A 116 10.05 3.66 10.44
N THR A 117 10.51 4.54 11.34
CA THR A 117 11.90 4.53 11.79
C THR A 117 11.95 4.22 13.27
N PRO A 118 13.14 3.89 13.79
CA PRO A 118 13.26 3.60 15.23
C PRO A 118 12.81 4.75 16.12
N ASP A 119 12.88 5.98 15.61
CA ASP A 119 12.50 7.13 16.42
C ASP A 119 11.01 7.41 16.43
N GLU A 120 10.25 6.68 15.62
CA GLU A 120 8.85 7.02 15.44
C GLU A 120 7.99 6.70 16.65
N GLY A 121 8.34 5.77 17.46
CA GLY A 121 7.55 5.38 18.61
C GLY A 121 6.31 4.64 18.18
N ASP A 122 5.17 4.98 18.76
CA ASP A 122 3.93 4.32 18.42
C ASP A 122 3.45 4.77 17.07
N VAL A 123 3.05 3.82 16.25
CA VAL A 123 2.55 4.10 14.92
C VAL A 123 1.08 3.76 14.89
N SER A 124 0.22 4.78 14.86
CA SER A 124 -1.22 4.54 14.86
C SER A 124 -1.74 4.47 13.44
N VAL A 125 -2.76 3.65 13.26
CA VAL A 125 -3.38 3.49 11.95
C VAL A 125 -3.90 4.83 11.45
N LYS A 126 -4.57 5.57 12.31
CA LYS A 126 -5.16 6.84 11.89
C LYS A 126 -4.09 7.81 11.41
N HIS A 127 -3.01 7.92 12.14
CA HIS A 127 -1.94 8.84 11.78
C HIS A 127 -1.34 8.47 10.43
N VAL A 128 -1.07 7.19 10.23
CA VAL A 128 -0.48 6.72 8.99
C VAL A 128 -1.43 6.95 7.82
N LEU A 129 -2.70 6.61 7.98
CA LEU A 129 -3.65 6.78 6.89
C LEU A 129 -3.82 8.24 6.49
N LEU A 130 -3.81 9.13 7.48
CA LEU A 130 -3.89 10.55 7.16
C LEU A 130 -2.65 11.01 6.39
N ALA A 131 -1.49 10.48 6.75
CA ALA A 131 -0.27 10.85 6.03
C ALA A 131 -0.27 10.32 4.61
N LEU A 132 -0.80 9.12 4.41
CA LEU A 132 -0.77 8.50 3.10
C LEU A 132 -1.83 9.05 2.15
N PHE A 133 -3.00 9.36 2.67
CA PHE A 133 -4.14 9.73 1.83
C PHE A 133 -4.68 11.12 2.10
N ALA A 134 -3.89 11.98 2.70
CA ALA A 134 -4.34 13.32 3.00
C ALA A 134 -4.65 14.05 1.70
N PRO A 135 -5.76 14.76 1.66
CA PRO A 135 -6.09 15.50 0.45
C PRO A 135 -5.17 16.69 0.33
N GLU A 136 -4.34 16.67 -0.68
CA GLU A 136 -3.44 17.70 -0.84
C GLU A 136 -4.02 18.93 -1.31
N ASP A 137 -5.10 18.81 -1.96
CA ASP A 137 -5.66 19.93 -2.54
C ASP A 137 -6.52 20.63 -1.63
N THR A 138 -6.51 20.31 -0.46
CA THR A 138 -7.39 20.85 0.45
C THR A 138 -7.23 22.28 0.59
N TYR A 139 -6.63 22.79 0.00
CA TYR A 139 -6.58 24.14 0.01
C TYR A 139 -5.59 24.54 -0.73
#